data_7dda3c1cc0780f5fa67141da6f859efd
#
_entry.id   7dda3c1cc0780f5fa67141da6f859efd
#
_cell.length_a   1.000
_cell.length_b   1.000
_cell.length_c   1.000
_cell.angle_alpha   90.00
_cell.angle_beta   90.00
_cell.angle_gamma   90.00
#
_symmetry.space_group_name_H-M   'P 1'
#
loop_
_entity.id
_entity.type
_entity.pdbx_description
1 polymer ?
#
loop_
_entity_poly.entity_id
_entity_poly.type
_entity_poly.pdbx_seq_one_letter_code
_entity_poly.pdbx_strand_id
1 'polypeptide(L)'
;MKNFRKRTMNRFLNSAGKKIRQYPGCDRLVVQLAAVLDGWRILKKIPEEEKYDREILGWYKQALESQDAEIKERAAEALFSYYFRKEQYEEAESCLNYFSVKDPGRKIHKALLYEKKGDRPAAWKAYEELLFQTGNIAEMVLGGLFSLSEKDGDLEKARMFTEKLIQLAELFETGEYHKASARMSLALAEKDRSRLERQMEKVIAAVDQLDFYRNSELYAHMEFKEMSPEFAESMKKTLRESFQNEAVYQFAE
;
A
#
# COMPACT_ATOMS: atom_id res chain seq x y z
N MET A 1 -28.15 -19.21 25.67
CA MET A 1 -26.89 -18.65 25.17
C MET A 1 -26.95 -17.15 24.88
N LYS A 2 -27.95 -16.59 24.18
CA LYS A 2 -28.04 -15.14 23.88
C LYS A 2 -28.01 -14.25 25.13
N ASN A 3 -28.78 -14.57 26.18
CA ASN A 3 -28.83 -13.78 27.43
C ASN A 3 -27.50 -13.77 28.20
N PHE A 4 -26.73 -14.87 28.15
CA PHE A 4 -25.43 -14.92 28.78
C PHE A 4 -24.43 -13.97 28.08
N ARG A 5 -24.38 -13.97 26.74
CA ARG A 5 -23.53 -13.07 25.95
C ARG A 5 -23.83 -11.60 26.22
N LYS A 6 -25.11 -11.22 26.27
CA LYS A 6 -25.54 -9.84 26.63
C LYS A 6 -25.13 -9.45 28.06
N ARG A 7 -25.29 -10.32 29.04
CA ARG A 7 -24.86 -10.06 30.43
C ARG A 7 -23.33 -9.85 30.49
N THR A 8 -22.57 -10.68 29.79
CA THR A 8 -21.12 -10.56 29.73
C THR A 8 -20.70 -9.25 29.06
N MET A 9 -21.33 -8.88 27.94
CA MET A 9 -21.08 -7.61 27.26
C MET A 9 -21.35 -6.40 28.14
N ASN A 10 -22.49 -6.37 28.84
CA ASN A 10 -22.81 -5.31 29.79
C ASN A 10 -21.78 -5.18 30.92
N ARG A 11 -21.28 -6.33 31.45
CA ARG A 11 -20.26 -6.34 32.49
C ARG A 11 -18.94 -5.74 31.96
N PHE A 12 -18.51 -6.13 30.75
CA PHE A 12 -17.30 -5.61 30.13
C PHE A 12 -17.41 -4.14 29.80
N LEU A 13 -18.54 -3.70 29.25
CA LEU A 13 -18.81 -2.30 28.94
C LEU A 13 -18.71 -1.43 30.21
N ASN A 14 -19.37 -1.86 31.29
CA ASN A 14 -19.35 -1.14 32.58
C ASN A 14 -17.94 -1.09 33.17
N SER A 15 -17.17 -2.20 33.06
CA SER A 15 -15.78 -2.26 33.53
C SER A 15 -14.87 -1.33 32.72
N ALA A 16 -14.99 -1.33 31.40
CA ALA A 16 -14.26 -0.44 30.51
C ALA A 16 -14.58 1.04 30.81
N GLY A 17 -15.87 1.39 30.94
CA GLY A 17 -16.29 2.75 31.27
C GLY A 17 -15.75 3.22 32.63
N LYS A 18 -15.66 2.33 33.63
CA LYS A 18 -15.01 2.66 34.92
C LYS A 18 -13.52 2.96 34.72
N LYS A 19 -12.81 2.14 33.96
CA LYS A 19 -11.37 2.34 33.68
C LYS A 19 -11.11 3.62 32.91
N ILE A 20 -11.91 3.94 31.91
CA ILE A 20 -11.80 5.20 31.16
C ILE A 20 -11.99 6.40 32.07
N ARG A 21 -13.00 6.38 32.94
CA ARG A 21 -13.22 7.46 33.94
C ARG A 21 -12.11 7.57 34.97
N GLN A 22 -11.44 6.47 35.30
CA GLN A 22 -10.27 6.47 36.21
C GLN A 22 -9.03 7.10 35.57
N TYR A 23 -8.92 7.02 34.23
CA TYR A 23 -7.76 7.52 33.47
C TYR A 23 -8.24 8.39 32.28
N PRO A 24 -8.86 9.55 32.53
CA PRO A 24 -9.55 10.33 31.49
C PRO A 24 -8.62 10.91 30.42
N GLY A 25 -7.33 11.07 30.72
CA GLY A 25 -6.32 11.55 29.76
C GLY A 25 -5.57 10.45 29.03
N CYS A 26 -5.98 9.18 29.17
CA CYS A 26 -5.29 8.08 28.50
C CYS A 26 -6.04 7.66 27.22
N ASP A 27 -5.88 8.42 26.14
CA ASP A 27 -6.56 8.18 24.85
C ASP A 27 -6.23 6.80 24.29
N ARG A 28 -5.01 6.30 24.49
CA ARG A 28 -4.61 4.93 24.08
C ARG A 28 -5.46 3.87 24.79
N LEU A 29 -5.77 4.06 26.07
CA LEU A 29 -6.67 3.16 26.81
C LEU A 29 -8.09 3.21 26.24
N VAL A 30 -8.58 4.42 25.94
CA VAL A 30 -9.91 4.63 25.39
C VAL A 30 -10.09 3.87 24.08
N VAL A 31 -9.18 4.07 23.09
CA VAL A 31 -9.28 3.42 21.79
C VAL A 31 -9.10 1.90 21.88
N GLN A 32 -8.20 1.42 22.73
CA GLN A 32 -7.98 -0.03 22.91
C GLN A 32 -9.21 -0.71 23.53
N LEU A 33 -9.81 -0.13 24.56
CA LEU A 33 -11.01 -0.71 25.19
C LEU A 33 -12.21 -0.69 24.25
N ALA A 34 -12.38 0.39 23.47
CA ALA A 34 -13.40 0.45 22.42
C ALA A 34 -13.21 -0.66 21.39
N ALA A 35 -11.96 -0.83 20.87
CA ALA A 35 -11.64 -1.85 19.88
C ALA A 35 -11.86 -3.28 20.38
N VAL A 36 -11.44 -3.59 21.61
CA VAL A 36 -11.66 -4.90 22.23
C VAL A 36 -13.14 -5.22 22.36
N LEU A 37 -13.94 -4.26 22.78
CA LEU A 37 -15.39 -4.47 22.96
C LEU A 37 -16.13 -4.58 21.63
N ASP A 38 -15.80 -3.76 20.64
CA ASP A 38 -16.36 -3.83 19.30
C ASP A 38 -15.99 -5.16 18.61
N GLY A 39 -14.71 -5.53 18.65
CA GLY A 39 -14.24 -6.81 18.14
C GLY A 39 -14.90 -8.01 18.82
N TRP A 40 -15.04 -7.97 20.14
CA TRP A 40 -15.72 -9.04 20.88
C TRP A 40 -17.19 -9.13 20.53
N ARG A 41 -17.88 -7.99 20.38
CA ARG A 41 -19.28 -7.91 19.92
C ARG A 41 -19.47 -8.59 18.56
N ILE A 42 -18.61 -8.25 17.59
CA ILE A 42 -18.62 -8.82 16.24
C ILE A 42 -18.37 -10.34 16.29
N LEU A 43 -17.28 -10.75 16.97
CA LEU A 43 -16.87 -12.16 17.07
C LEU A 43 -17.95 -13.05 17.68
N LYS A 44 -18.62 -12.54 18.72
CA LYS A 44 -19.68 -13.29 19.43
C LYS A 44 -21.08 -13.11 18.80
N LYS A 45 -21.17 -12.38 17.70
CA LYS A 45 -22.45 -12.07 17.03
C LYS A 45 -23.49 -11.55 18.00
N ILE A 46 -23.07 -10.60 18.85
CA ILE A 46 -24.00 -9.92 19.78
C ILE A 46 -24.80 -8.93 18.94
N PRO A 47 -26.14 -8.96 19.01
CA PRO A 47 -26.96 -8.00 18.29
C PRO A 47 -26.55 -6.57 18.56
N GLU A 48 -26.59 -5.76 17.52
CA GLU A 48 -26.39 -4.33 17.64
C GLU A 48 -27.53 -3.76 18.49
N GLU A 49 -27.16 -3.14 19.61
CA GLU A 49 -28.08 -2.42 20.49
C GLU A 49 -27.59 -0.98 20.57
N GLU A 50 -28.49 -0.02 20.48
CA GLU A 50 -28.20 1.41 20.54
C GLU A 50 -27.29 1.78 21.73
N LYS A 51 -27.48 1.08 22.86
CA LYS A 51 -26.64 1.26 24.04
C LYS A 51 -25.17 0.94 23.81
N TYR A 52 -24.87 -0.18 23.15
CA TYR A 52 -23.47 -0.59 22.89
C TYR A 52 -22.83 0.34 21.87
N ASP A 53 -23.58 0.64 20.81
CA ASP A 53 -23.12 1.52 19.75
C ASP A 53 -22.83 2.93 20.32
N ARG A 54 -23.71 3.48 21.12
CA ARG A 54 -23.53 4.81 21.73
C ARG A 54 -22.24 4.91 22.56
N GLU A 55 -21.99 3.94 23.42
CA GLU A 55 -20.79 3.95 24.30
C GLU A 55 -19.50 3.75 23.49
N ILE A 56 -19.46 2.71 22.65
CA ILE A 56 -18.26 2.36 21.88
C ILE A 56 -17.93 3.47 20.87
N LEU A 57 -18.94 3.99 20.14
CA LEU A 57 -18.73 5.09 19.20
C LEU A 57 -18.36 6.39 19.93
N GLY A 58 -18.95 6.63 21.12
CA GLY A 58 -18.55 7.76 21.95
C GLY A 58 -17.08 7.74 22.31
N TRP A 59 -16.54 6.58 22.65
CA TRP A 59 -15.11 6.43 22.93
C TRP A 59 -14.23 6.59 21.70
N TYR A 60 -14.63 6.06 20.55
CA TYR A 60 -13.89 6.31 19.31
C TYR A 60 -13.91 7.80 18.92
N LYS A 61 -15.06 8.47 19.05
CA LYS A 61 -15.15 9.92 18.81
C LYS A 61 -14.30 10.72 19.80
N GLN A 62 -14.25 10.32 21.06
CA GLN A 62 -13.33 10.91 22.04
C GLN A 62 -11.86 10.74 21.60
N ALA A 63 -11.48 9.56 21.11
CA ALA A 63 -10.13 9.29 20.67
C ALA A 63 -9.73 10.06 19.39
N LEU A 64 -10.68 10.52 18.57
CA LEU A 64 -10.40 11.43 17.44
C LEU A 64 -9.87 12.80 17.90
N GLU A 65 -10.15 13.20 19.12
CA GLU A 65 -9.67 14.48 19.69
C GLU A 65 -8.26 14.38 20.30
N SER A 66 -7.66 13.18 20.29
CA SER A 66 -6.30 12.95 20.78
C SER A 66 -5.27 13.85 20.10
N GLN A 67 -4.16 14.17 20.76
CA GLN A 67 -3.02 14.81 20.14
C GLN A 67 -2.09 13.79 19.44
N ASP A 68 -2.27 12.49 19.69
CA ASP A 68 -1.53 11.40 19.07
C ASP A 68 -2.17 11.01 17.73
N ALA A 69 -1.43 11.21 16.62
CA ALA A 69 -1.90 10.92 15.27
C ALA A 69 -2.24 9.44 15.06
N GLU A 70 -1.49 8.51 15.68
CA GLU A 70 -1.76 7.06 15.59
C GLU A 70 -3.09 6.71 16.26
N ILE A 71 -3.40 7.34 17.39
CA ILE A 71 -4.67 7.13 18.10
C ILE A 71 -5.84 7.66 17.26
N LYS A 72 -5.70 8.86 16.69
CA LYS A 72 -6.72 9.42 15.77
C LYS A 72 -6.99 8.50 14.60
N GLU A 73 -5.94 8.02 13.94
CA GLU A 73 -6.05 7.15 12.78
C GLU A 73 -6.75 5.82 13.12
N ARG A 74 -6.38 5.20 14.23
CA ARG A 74 -7.05 3.98 14.75
C ARG A 74 -8.53 4.20 15.06
N ALA A 75 -8.88 5.33 15.66
CA ALA A 75 -10.25 5.68 15.93
C ALA A 75 -11.05 5.92 14.63
N ALA A 76 -10.44 6.63 13.67
CA ALA A 76 -11.03 6.89 12.37
C ALA A 76 -11.28 5.60 11.57
N GLU A 77 -10.33 4.64 11.60
CA GLU A 77 -10.47 3.33 10.97
C GLU A 77 -11.66 2.55 11.52
N ALA A 78 -11.80 2.53 12.86
CA ALA A 78 -12.92 1.85 13.52
C ALA A 78 -14.26 2.51 13.20
N LEU A 79 -14.32 3.84 13.19
CA LEU A 79 -15.53 4.61 12.84
C LEU A 79 -15.87 4.43 11.36
N PHE A 80 -14.89 4.47 10.45
CA PHE A 80 -15.09 4.18 9.05
C PHE A 80 -15.75 2.81 8.88
N SER A 81 -15.16 1.77 9.47
CA SER A 81 -15.67 0.40 9.41
C SER A 81 -17.09 0.27 9.96
N TYR A 82 -17.40 1.00 11.03
CA TYR A 82 -18.74 1.02 11.60
C TYR A 82 -19.76 1.68 10.65
N TYR A 83 -19.48 2.90 10.21
CA TYR A 83 -20.39 3.65 9.34
C TYR A 83 -20.57 2.96 7.99
N PHE A 84 -19.49 2.39 7.43
CA PHE A 84 -19.55 1.65 6.18
C PHE A 84 -20.47 0.41 6.28
N ARG A 85 -20.40 -0.36 7.38
CA ARG A 85 -21.32 -1.49 7.61
C ARG A 85 -22.77 -1.06 7.80
N LYS A 86 -23.00 0.16 8.26
CA LYS A 86 -24.33 0.75 8.45
C LYS A 86 -24.85 1.46 7.19
N GLU A 87 -24.10 1.40 6.09
CA GLU A 87 -24.43 2.09 4.84
C GLU A 87 -24.55 3.62 5.01
N GLN A 88 -23.91 4.17 6.06
CA GLN A 88 -23.78 5.60 6.34
C GLN A 88 -22.51 6.12 5.66
N TYR A 89 -22.57 6.24 4.31
CA TYR A 89 -21.37 6.46 3.50
C TYR A 89 -20.79 7.87 3.64
N GLU A 90 -21.62 8.88 3.94
CA GLU A 90 -21.18 10.24 4.18
C GLU A 90 -20.37 10.34 5.48
N GLU A 91 -20.83 9.69 6.54
CA GLU A 91 -20.11 9.61 7.81
C GLU A 91 -18.83 8.78 7.67
N ALA A 92 -18.88 7.69 6.91
CA ALA A 92 -17.68 6.90 6.60
C ALA A 92 -16.66 7.74 5.83
N GLU A 93 -17.09 8.49 4.82
CA GLU A 93 -16.19 9.37 4.04
C GLU A 93 -15.56 10.45 4.91
N SER A 94 -16.29 11.02 5.87
CA SER A 94 -15.76 12.03 6.80
C SER A 94 -14.56 11.50 7.61
N CYS A 95 -14.54 10.20 7.92
CA CYS A 95 -13.43 9.59 8.65
C CYS A 95 -12.13 9.61 7.84
N LEU A 96 -12.18 9.68 6.51
CA LEU A 96 -10.98 9.73 5.66
C LEU A 96 -10.12 10.98 5.89
N ASN A 97 -10.67 12.03 6.48
CA ASN A 97 -9.94 13.27 6.79
C ASN A 97 -8.88 13.09 7.89
N TYR A 98 -8.97 12.01 8.64
CA TYR A 98 -8.01 11.69 9.71
C TYR A 98 -6.82 10.85 9.23
N PHE A 99 -6.85 10.36 7.99
CA PHE A 99 -5.75 9.62 7.37
C PHE A 99 -4.89 10.52 6.49
N SER A 100 -3.61 10.20 6.39
CA SER A 100 -2.75 10.83 5.40
C SER A 100 -3.28 10.62 3.99
N VAL A 101 -3.18 11.64 3.13
CA VAL A 101 -3.54 11.50 1.71
C VAL A 101 -2.68 10.48 0.97
N LYS A 102 -1.50 10.14 1.51
CA LYS A 102 -0.57 9.16 0.96
C LYS A 102 -0.81 7.75 1.51
N ASP A 103 -1.67 7.61 2.52
CA ASP A 103 -1.94 6.32 3.14
C ASP A 103 -2.68 5.39 2.16
N PRO A 104 -2.14 4.18 1.90
CA PRO A 104 -2.81 3.17 1.08
C PRO A 104 -4.18 2.77 1.64
N GLY A 105 -4.33 2.68 2.96
CA GLY A 105 -5.60 2.37 3.63
C GLY A 105 -6.69 3.38 3.29
N ARG A 106 -6.37 4.68 3.34
CA ARG A 106 -7.28 5.74 2.91
C ARG A 106 -7.75 5.56 1.47
N LYS A 107 -6.84 5.17 0.57
CA LYS A 107 -7.16 4.96 -0.85
C LYS A 107 -8.07 3.77 -1.06
N ILE A 108 -7.82 2.66 -0.34
CA ILE A 108 -8.70 1.47 -0.34
C ILE A 108 -10.10 1.87 0.13
N HIS A 109 -10.21 2.58 1.24
CA HIS A 109 -11.50 3.03 1.78
C HIS A 109 -12.26 3.92 0.78
N LYS A 110 -11.55 4.82 0.10
CA LYS A 110 -12.13 5.68 -0.93
C LYS A 110 -12.67 4.86 -2.11
N ALA A 111 -11.92 3.87 -2.58
CA ALA A 111 -12.36 2.98 -3.64
C ALA A 111 -13.61 2.19 -3.25
N LEU A 112 -13.65 1.64 -2.02
CA LEU A 112 -14.82 0.96 -1.46
C LEU A 112 -16.05 1.87 -1.38
N LEU A 113 -15.87 3.14 -1.00
CA LEU A 113 -16.97 4.11 -0.95
C LEU A 113 -17.55 4.38 -2.35
N TYR A 114 -16.69 4.58 -3.36
CA TYR A 114 -17.14 4.75 -4.73
C TYR A 114 -17.95 3.54 -5.22
N GLU A 115 -17.44 2.33 -4.94
CA GLU A 115 -18.15 1.08 -5.27
C GLU A 115 -19.54 1.04 -4.65
N LYS A 116 -19.65 1.32 -3.35
CA LYS A 116 -20.93 1.28 -2.61
C LYS A 116 -21.90 2.39 -3.00
N LYS A 117 -21.39 3.57 -3.34
CA LYS A 117 -22.18 4.69 -3.89
C LYS A 117 -22.61 4.47 -5.35
N GLY A 118 -22.14 3.39 -5.99
CA GLY A 118 -22.48 3.05 -7.37
C GLY A 118 -21.64 3.77 -8.43
N ASP A 119 -20.64 4.55 -8.03
CA ASP A 119 -19.69 5.20 -8.94
C ASP A 119 -18.59 4.22 -9.36
N ARG A 120 -18.97 3.28 -10.23
CA ARG A 120 -18.06 2.25 -10.72
C ARG A 120 -16.82 2.79 -11.43
N PRO A 121 -16.92 3.78 -12.33
CA PRO A 121 -15.72 4.34 -12.99
C PRO A 121 -14.71 4.89 -11.99
N ALA A 122 -15.15 5.66 -11.00
CA ALA A 122 -14.27 6.17 -9.96
C ALA A 122 -13.69 5.06 -9.07
N ALA A 123 -14.45 4.00 -8.79
CA ALA A 123 -13.97 2.85 -8.03
C ALA A 123 -12.86 2.11 -8.79
N TRP A 124 -13.06 1.81 -10.08
CA TRP A 124 -12.05 1.19 -10.92
C TRP A 124 -10.76 2.00 -10.94
N LYS A 125 -10.85 3.29 -11.29
CA LYS A 125 -9.69 4.20 -11.31
C LYS A 125 -8.94 4.20 -9.98
N ALA A 126 -9.65 4.27 -8.85
CA ALA A 126 -9.04 4.31 -7.53
C ALA A 126 -8.31 2.99 -7.16
N TYR A 127 -8.86 1.83 -7.52
CA TYR A 127 -8.20 0.54 -7.33
C TYR A 127 -6.97 0.39 -8.24
N GLU A 128 -7.07 0.77 -9.51
CA GLU A 128 -5.97 0.71 -10.47
C GLU A 128 -4.80 1.64 -10.06
N GLU A 129 -5.09 2.87 -9.63
CA GLU A 129 -4.09 3.79 -9.09
C GLU A 129 -3.37 3.20 -7.88
N LEU A 130 -4.09 2.53 -6.99
CA LEU A 130 -3.50 1.87 -5.82
C LEU A 130 -2.66 0.67 -6.23
N LEU A 131 -3.15 -0.14 -7.18
CA LEU A 131 -2.42 -1.28 -7.73
C LEU A 131 -1.09 -0.83 -8.34
N PHE A 132 -1.11 0.19 -9.20
CA PHE A 132 0.07 0.77 -9.83
C PHE A 132 1.09 1.26 -8.79
N GLN A 133 0.64 1.99 -7.77
CA GLN A 133 1.51 2.44 -6.69
C GLN A 133 2.10 1.29 -5.88
N THR A 134 1.31 0.24 -5.63
CA THR A 134 1.78 -0.94 -4.89
C THR A 134 2.87 -1.67 -5.66
N GLY A 135 2.74 -1.79 -6.98
CA GLY A 135 3.77 -2.33 -7.86
C GLY A 135 5.08 -1.55 -7.76
N ASN A 136 5.01 -0.23 -7.86
CA ASN A 136 6.19 0.64 -7.75
C ASN A 136 6.87 0.54 -6.38
N ILE A 137 6.10 0.48 -5.29
CA ILE A 137 6.65 0.30 -3.94
C ILE A 137 7.33 -1.07 -3.81
N ALA A 138 6.68 -2.13 -4.31
CA ALA A 138 7.23 -3.48 -4.26
C ALA A 138 8.54 -3.58 -5.06
N GLU A 139 8.63 -2.93 -6.22
CA GLU A 139 9.85 -2.85 -7.03
C GLU A 139 10.97 -2.16 -6.27
N MET A 140 10.70 -1.00 -5.65
CA MET A 140 11.69 -0.29 -4.83
C MET A 140 12.21 -1.14 -3.68
N VAL A 141 11.32 -1.86 -2.98
CA VAL A 141 11.69 -2.71 -1.84
C VAL A 141 12.54 -3.90 -2.31
N LEU A 142 12.14 -4.58 -3.38
CA LEU A 142 12.91 -5.70 -3.94
C LEU A 142 14.27 -5.24 -4.47
N GLY A 143 14.34 -4.07 -5.11
CA GLY A 143 15.59 -3.45 -5.53
C GLY A 143 16.52 -3.14 -4.36
N GLY A 144 15.96 -2.62 -3.25
CA GLY A 144 16.71 -2.42 -2.01
C GLY A 144 17.26 -3.71 -1.41
N LEU A 145 16.45 -4.78 -1.40
CA LEU A 145 16.88 -6.10 -0.92
C LEU A 145 17.96 -6.72 -1.83
N PHE A 146 17.85 -6.55 -3.14
CA PHE A 146 18.90 -6.90 -4.09
C PHE A 146 20.21 -6.17 -3.76
N SER A 147 20.17 -4.85 -3.59
CA SER A 147 21.35 -4.05 -3.29
C SER A 147 22.02 -4.43 -1.95
N LEU A 148 21.23 -4.78 -0.94
CA LEU A 148 21.76 -5.30 0.33
C LEU A 148 22.46 -6.64 0.12
N SER A 149 21.86 -7.56 -0.65
CA SER A 149 22.46 -8.87 -0.95
C SER A 149 23.77 -8.74 -1.71
N GLU A 150 23.86 -7.81 -2.65
CA GLU A 150 25.09 -7.48 -3.39
C GLU A 150 26.19 -7.00 -2.45
N LYS A 151 25.89 -6.04 -1.54
CA LYS A 151 26.83 -5.53 -0.54
C LYS A 151 27.33 -6.60 0.43
N ASP A 152 26.47 -7.54 0.77
CA ASP A 152 26.81 -8.69 1.63
C ASP A 152 27.59 -9.79 0.87
N GLY A 153 27.74 -9.68 -0.46
CA GLY A 153 28.36 -10.70 -1.32
C GLY A 153 27.51 -11.94 -1.50
N ASP A 154 26.22 -11.91 -1.14
CA ASP A 154 25.30 -13.04 -1.24
C ASP A 154 24.63 -13.08 -2.63
N LEU A 155 25.36 -13.62 -3.61
CA LEU A 155 24.89 -13.72 -4.98
C LEU A 155 23.67 -14.65 -5.15
N GLU A 156 23.49 -15.62 -4.26
CA GLU A 156 22.28 -16.49 -4.26
C GLU A 156 21.03 -15.68 -3.99
N LYS A 157 21.07 -14.83 -2.94
CA LYS A 157 19.96 -13.91 -2.66
C LYS A 157 19.77 -12.86 -3.76
N ALA A 158 20.87 -12.33 -4.32
CA ALA A 158 20.80 -11.39 -5.42
C ALA A 158 20.05 -12.00 -6.63
N ARG A 159 20.35 -13.24 -7.00
CA ARG A 159 19.63 -14.00 -8.05
C ARG A 159 18.16 -14.16 -7.71
N MET A 160 17.86 -14.56 -6.47
CA MET A 160 16.47 -14.72 -6.02
C MET A 160 15.69 -13.42 -6.13
N PHE A 161 16.25 -12.28 -5.69
CA PHE A 161 15.54 -10.99 -5.78
C PHE A 161 15.41 -10.50 -7.22
N THR A 162 16.41 -10.76 -8.09
CA THR A 162 16.29 -10.48 -9.53
C THR A 162 15.12 -11.23 -10.14
N GLU A 163 14.96 -12.51 -9.82
CA GLU A 163 13.84 -13.31 -10.31
C GLU A 163 12.50 -12.76 -9.82
N LYS A 164 12.44 -12.31 -8.54
CA LYS A 164 11.24 -11.65 -8.00
C LYS A 164 10.92 -10.32 -8.67
N LEU A 165 11.93 -9.53 -9.03
CA LEU A 165 11.75 -8.29 -9.79
C LEU A 165 11.19 -8.57 -11.19
N ILE A 166 11.69 -9.62 -11.86
CA ILE A 166 11.17 -10.03 -13.17
C ILE A 166 9.72 -10.49 -13.07
N GLN A 167 9.39 -11.34 -12.09
CA GLN A 167 8.03 -11.80 -11.84
C GLN A 167 7.09 -10.64 -11.49
N LEU A 168 7.57 -9.65 -10.73
CA LEU A 168 6.83 -8.44 -10.41
C LEU A 168 6.52 -7.63 -11.68
N ALA A 169 7.52 -7.42 -12.54
CA ALA A 169 7.36 -6.70 -13.79
C ALA A 169 6.37 -7.41 -14.74
N GLU A 170 6.31 -8.73 -14.72
CA GLU A 170 5.31 -9.53 -15.44
C GLU A 170 3.92 -9.38 -14.83
N LEU A 171 3.79 -9.51 -13.50
CA LEU A 171 2.52 -9.42 -12.79
C LEU A 171 1.86 -8.04 -12.95
N PHE A 172 2.65 -6.97 -12.90
CA PHE A 172 2.17 -5.58 -13.00
C PHE A 172 2.28 -5.02 -14.43
N GLU A 173 2.67 -5.85 -15.39
CA GLU A 173 2.76 -5.49 -16.81
C GLU A 173 3.56 -4.20 -17.08
N THR A 174 4.68 -4.01 -16.35
CA THR A 174 5.51 -2.81 -16.44
C THR A 174 6.49 -2.82 -17.63
N GLY A 175 6.59 -3.94 -18.35
CA GLY A 175 7.33 -4.03 -19.60
C GLY A 175 8.77 -4.56 -19.49
N GLU A 176 9.45 -4.62 -20.65
CA GLU A 176 10.78 -5.24 -20.76
C GLU A 176 11.89 -4.38 -20.14
N TYR A 177 11.72 -3.06 -20.06
CA TYR A 177 12.71 -2.18 -19.45
C TYR A 177 13.05 -2.59 -18.01
N HIS A 178 12.04 -2.83 -17.18
CA HIS A 178 12.20 -3.24 -15.78
C HIS A 178 12.87 -4.61 -15.66
N LYS A 179 12.47 -5.56 -16.52
CA LYS A 179 13.05 -6.92 -16.55
C LYS A 179 14.52 -6.90 -17.01
N ALA A 180 14.82 -6.15 -18.03
CA ALA A 180 16.20 -6.01 -18.54
C ALA A 180 17.10 -5.30 -17.52
N SER A 181 16.60 -4.26 -16.86
CA SER A 181 17.30 -3.54 -15.78
C SER A 181 17.63 -4.46 -14.61
N ALA A 182 16.68 -5.28 -14.16
CA ALA A 182 16.92 -6.25 -13.09
C ALA A 182 18.01 -7.28 -13.48
N ARG A 183 17.95 -7.80 -14.71
CA ARG A 183 18.98 -8.74 -15.23
C ARG A 183 20.34 -8.07 -15.41
N MET A 184 20.38 -6.80 -15.81
CA MET A 184 21.59 -6.00 -15.93
C MET A 184 22.26 -5.83 -14.57
N SER A 185 21.52 -5.46 -13.54
CA SER A 185 22.03 -5.33 -12.18
C SER A 185 22.65 -6.64 -11.67
N LEU A 186 22.01 -7.77 -11.94
CA LEU A 186 22.57 -9.08 -11.57
C LEU A 186 23.85 -9.40 -12.34
N ALA A 187 23.88 -9.16 -13.66
CA ALA A 187 25.08 -9.40 -14.47
C ALA A 187 26.27 -8.56 -13.99
N LEU A 188 26.00 -7.34 -13.53
CA LEU A 188 26.99 -6.45 -12.92
C LEU A 188 27.52 -7.04 -11.60
N ALA A 189 26.62 -7.47 -10.70
CA ALA A 189 27.00 -8.08 -9.42
C ALA A 189 27.79 -9.39 -9.60
N GLU A 190 27.46 -10.18 -10.62
CA GLU A 190 28.18 -11.42 -11.00
C GLU A 190 29.48 -11.16 -11.77
N LYS A 191 29.75 -9.92 -12.18
CA LYS A 191 30.88 -9.53 -13.07
C LYS A 191 30.89 -10.31 -14.38
N ASP A 192 29.70 -10.61 -14.92
CA ASP A 192 29.52 -11.28 -16.22
C ASP A 192 29.43 -10.24 -17.35
N ARG A 193 30.58 -9.88 -17.95
CA ARG A 193 30.67 -8.87 -18.99
C ARG A 193 29.73 -9.16 -20.18
N SER A 194 29.76 -10.38 -20.70
CA SER A 194 29.00 -10.76 -21.88
C SER A 194 27.48 -10.65 -21.64
N ARG A 195 27.02 -10.99 -20.42
CA ARG A 195 25.65 -10.86 -20.02
C ARG A 195 25.28 -9.41 -19.76
N LEU A 196 26.17 -8.64 -19.15
CA LEU A 196 26.00 -7.22 -18.90
C LEU A 196 25.78 -6.43 -20.20
N GLU A 197 26.68 -6.55 -21.17
CA GLU A 197 26.60 -5.89 -22.48
C GLU A 197 25.25 -6.18 -23.17
N ARG A 198 24.86 -7.46 -23.22
CA ARG A 198 23.56 -7.85 -23.79
C ARG A 198 22.35 -7.23 -23.07
N GLN A 199 22.43 -7.07 -21.74
CA GLN A 199 21.31 -6.44 -21.00
C GLN A 199 21.32 -4.92 -21.15
N MET A 200 22.48 -4.27 -21.25
CA MET A 200 22.59 -2.84 -21.58
C MET A 200 21.90 -2.50 -22.90
N GLU A 201 22.16 -3.30 -23.95
CA GLU A 201 21.48 -3.14 -25.24
C GLU A 201 19.96 -3.29 -25.12
N LYS A 202 19.49 -4.28 -24.35
CA LYS A 202 18.05 -4.49 -24.11
C LYS A 202 17.43 -3.35 -23.33
N VAL A 203 18.09 -2.82 -22.31
CA VAL A 203 17.62 -1.66 -21.55
C VAL A 203 17.44 -0.46 -22.48
N ILE A 204 18.45 -0.17 -23.33
CA ILE A 204 18.37 0.93 -24.29
C ILE A 204 17.22 0.71 -25.29
N ALA A 205 17.08 -0.50 -25.83
CA ALA A 205 16.02 -0.83 -26.79
C ALA A 205 14.62 -0.75 -26.17
N ALA A 206 14.52 -1.06 -24.88
CA ALA A 206 13.24 -1.06 -24.16
C ALA A 206 12.79 0.35 -23.70
N VAL A 207 13.61 1.40 -23.87
CA VAL A 207 13.24 2.77 -23.53
C VAL A 207 11.97 3.23 -24.27
N ASP A 208 11.79 2.84 -25.53
CA ASP A 208 10.61 3.20 -26.30
C ASP A 208 9.32 2.53 -25.78
N GLN A 209 9.43 1.62 -24.85
CA GLN A 209 8.35 0.88 -24.23
C GLN A 209 8.28 1.11 -22.72
N LEU A 210 8.85 2.20 -22.21
CA LEU A 210 8.82 2.54 -20.78
C LEU A 210 7.41 2.73 -20.25
N ASP A 211 6.50 3.17 -21.10
CA ASP A 211 5.10 3.36 -20.79
C ASP A 211 4.21 2.19 -21.25
N PHE A 212 4.79 0.99 -21.39
CA PHE A 212 4.10 -0.23 -21.83
C PHE A 212 2.81 -0.50 -21.04
N TYR A 213 2.81 -0.21 -19.73
CA TYR A 213 1.66 -0.35 -18.83
C TYR A 213 0.43 0.47 -19.26
N ARG A 214 0.58 1.48 -20.12
CA ARG A 214 -0.54 2.27 -20.66
C ARG A 214 -1.50 1.44 -21.51
N ASN A 215 -1.01 0.36 -22.09
CA ASN A 215 -1.80 -0.53 -22.94
C ASN A 215 -2.30 -1.76 -22.15
N SER A 216 -2.06 -1.80 -20.83
CA SER A 216 -2.46 -2.89 -19.97
C SER A 216 -3.91 -2.75 -19.53
N GLU A 217 -4.65 -3.85 -19.58
CA GLU A 217 -6.01 -3.94 -19.02
C GLU A 217 -6.04 -3.75 -17.51
N LEU A 218 -4.91 -3.91 -16.81
CA LEU A 218 -4.79 -3.66 -15.37
C LEU A 218 -5.00 -2.18 -15.01
N TYR A 219 -4.87 -1.27 -15.98
CA TYR A 219 -4.88 0.17 -15.77
C TYR A 219 -5.81 0.90 -16.77
N ALA A 220 -6.82 0.19 -17.25
CA ALA A 220 -7.70 0.65 -18.33
C ALA A 220 -8.47 1.95 -18.01
N HIS A 221 -8.69 2.25 -16.72
CA HIS A 221 -9.40 3.46 -16.27
C HIS A 221 -8.45 4.58 -15.81
N MET A 222 -7.12 4.32 -15.86
CA MET A 222 -6.12 5.35 -15.54
C MET A 222 -5.78 6.19 -16.78
N GLU A 223 -5.49 7.44 -16.54
CA GLU A 223 -4.97 8.35 -17.56
C GLU A 223 -3.47 8.54 -17.36
N PHE A 224 -2.67 8.16 -18.34
CA PHE A 224 -1.23 8.33 -18.32
C PHE A 224 -0.80 9.42 -19.30
N LYS A 225 0.19 10.21 -18.90
CA LYS A 225 0.83 11.15 -19.81
C LYS A 225 1.68 10.39 -20.81
N GLU A 226 1.58 10.76 -22.08
CA GLU A 226 2.44 10.17 -23.13
C GLU A 226 3.90 10.56 -22.93
N MET A 227 4.77 9.58 -23.14
CA MET A 227 6.21 9.83 -23.20
C MET A 227 6.53 10.49 -24.55
N SER A 228 7.20 11.65 -24.51
CA SER A 228 7.57 12.30 -25.77
C SER A 228 8.77 11.57 -26.40
N PRO A 229 8.84 11.56 -27.75
CA PRO A 229 9.98 11.00 -28.48
C PRO A 229 11.32 11.64 -28.05
N GLU A 230 11.33 12.93 -27.78
CA GLU A 230 12.52 13.66 -27.33
C GLU A 230 13.00 13.18 -25.96
N PHE A 231 12.08 12.85 -25.07
CA PHE A 231 12.41 12.28 -23.77
C PHE A 231 13.04 10.90 -23.94
N ALA A 232 12.46 10.03 -24.78
CA ALA A 232 12.98 8.70 -25.06
C ALA A 232 14.40 8.76 -25.63
N GLU A 233 14.65 9.61 -26.62
CA GLU A 233 15.97 9.78 -27.23
C GLU A 233 16.99 10.37 -26.24
N SER A 234 16.59 11.35 -25.42
CA SER A 234 17.44 11.90 -24.37
C SER A 234 17.82 10.83 -23.35
N MET A 235 16.87 9.99 -22.95
CA MET A 235 17.12 8.89 -22.01
C MET A 235 18.07 7.84 -22.60
N LYS A 236 17.87 7.42 -23.86
CA LYS A 236 18.78 6.50 -24.55
C LYS A 236 20.19 7.05 -24.62
N LYS A 237 20.34 8.34 -24.93
CA LYS A 237 21.64 9.03 -24.96
C LYS A 237 22.30 8.98 -23.59
N THR A 238 21.59 9.38 -22.53
CA THR A 238 22.11 9.37 -21.16
C THR A 238 22.54 7.96 -20.74
N LEU A 239 21.75 6.93 -21.05
CA LEU A 239 22.11 5.54 -20.75
C LEU A 239 23.40 5.10 -21.48
N ARG A 240 23.54 5.43 -22.78
CA ARG A 240 24.76 5.11 -23.52
C ARG A 240 25.99 5.79 -22.92
N GLU A 241 25.86 7.08 -22.59
CA GLU A 241 26.96 7.85 -21.97
C GLU A 241 27.34 7.27 -20.60
N SER A 242 26.35 6.90 -19.78
CA SER A 242 26.56 6.28 -18.47
C SER A 242 27.27 4.93 -18.61
N PHE A 243 26.82 4.05 -19.51
CA PHE A 243 27.44 2.76 -19.74
C PHE A 243 28.87 2.83 -20.27
N GLN A 244 29.21 3.90 -21.00
CA GLN A 244 30.55 4.10 -21.53
C GLN A 244 31.52 4.74 -20.52
N ASN A 245 31.03 5.60 -19.63
CA ASN A 245 31.89 6.46 -18.84
C ASN A 245 31.95 6.09 -17.34
N GLU A 246 30.98 5.34 -16.83
CA GLU A 246 30.98 4.99 -15.41
C GLU A 246 31.93 3.79 -15.14
N ALA A 247 32.87 3.99 -14.22
CA ALA A 247 33.87 2.98 -13.85
C ALA A 247 33.25 1.65 -13.37
N VAL A 248 32.03 1.69 -12.86
CA VAL A 248 31.29 0.51 -12.40
C VAL A 248 31.01 -0.48 -13.54
N TYR A 249 30.94 -0.01 -14.79
CA TYR A 249 30.72 -0.85 -15.97
C TYR A 249 32.02 -1.28 -16.67
N GLN A 250 33.19 -0.75 -16.24
CA GLN A 250 34.49 -0.97 -16.88
C GLN A 250 35.33 -2.07 -16.22
N PHE A 251 34.79 -2.84 -15.28
CA PHE A 251 35.50 -3.91 -14.58
C PHE A 251 36.00 -5.03 -15.53
N ALA A 252 35.73 -4.91 -16.77
CA ALA A 252 35.79 -5.99 -17.74
C ALA A 252 36.87 -5.75 -18.83
N GLU A 253 37.82 -4.82 -18.63
CA GLU A 253 39.04 -4.72 -19.46
C GLU A 253 40.11 -5.73 -19.10
#